data_601e874b60766fdf57eada1f3e9740d2
#
_entry.id   601e874b60766fdf57eada1f3e9740d2
#
_cell.length_a   1.000
_cell.length_b   1.000
_cell.length_c   1.000
_cell.angle_alpha   90.00
_cell.angle_beta   90.00
_cell.angle_gamma   90.00
#
_symmetry.space_group_name_H-M   'P 1'
#
loop_
_entity.id
_entity.type
_entity.pdbx_description
1 polymer ?
#
loop_
_entity_poly.entity_id
_entity_poly.type
_entity_poly.pdbx_seq_one_letter_code
_entity_poly.pdbx_strand_id
1 'polypeptide(L)'
;MIAVEKRETEGKGSLYRMLWRWHFYAGLICIPFVIWLAVTGSVYLFRPQIDAWIDRDIVALERAGQPATQEAIVAAATKAVPGSTFAGIMLAEESDQAARVLVSDHGARTRVYVHPDTLAILKTVDEGGTWDRWVFKLHGELMMGNAGSIIVELAASWAIVMVVTGLYLWWPRNAKGLGGVLYPRLGQGPKRFWRDLHAVVGVWVSAFALFLLVSGMPWSLVWGNGFKMVRDITGTAPISQDWTTSSADEHAEHAGHDMAAMDHSAHGGASIDAIVAKARALDLAPPVILTPPTKTSPLWWAKSNAQNRPQREDVALSAM
;
A
#
# COMPACT_ATOMS: atom_id res chain seq x y z
N MET A 1 -40.01 10.30 -43.06
CA MET A 1 -39.59 9.07 -42.37
C MET A 1 -38.20 8.59 -42.82
N ILE A 2 -37.94 8.37 -44.09
CA ILE A 2 -36.64 7.89 -44.63
C ILE A 2 -35.44 8.79 -44.30
N ALA A 3 -35.57 10.11 -44.27
CA ALA A 3 -34.48 11.05 -43.97
C ALA A 3 -34.08 11.04 -42.49
N VAL A 4 -34.99 10.77 -41.58
CA VAL A 4 -34.71 10.68 -40.12
C VAL A 4 -33.96 9.37 -39.82
N GLU A 5 -34.41 8.26 -40.40
CA GLU A 5 -33.78 6.94 -40.26
C GLU A 5 -32.35 6.90 -40.83
N LYS A 6 -32.11 7.59 -41.98
CA LYS A 6 -30.77 7.73 -42.56
C LYS A 6 -29.82 8.55 -41.65
N ARG A 7 -30.30 9.64 -41.04
CA ARG A 7 -29.50 10.42 -40.08
C ARG A 7 -29.16 9.65 -38.81
N GLU A 8 -30.08 8.83 -38.30
CA GLU A 8 -29.82 7.98 -37.14
C GLU A 8 -28.79 6.88 -37.42
N THR A 9 -28.84 6.25 -38.58
CA THR A 9 -27.87 5.21 -38.98
C THR A 9 -26.48 5.79 -39.25
N GLU A 10 -26.38 6.98 -39.85
CA GLU A 10 -25.13 7.71 -40.07
C GLU A 10 -24.51 8.16 -38.72
N GLY A 11 -25.32 8.63 -37.77
CA GLY A 11 -24.89 8.99 -36.44
C GLY A 11 -24.33 7.81 -35.63
N LYS A 12 -25.01 6.66 -35.66
CA LYS A 12 -24.55 5.43 -34.99
C LYS A 12 -23.22 4.92 -35.55
N GLY A 13 -23.03 5.00 -36.88
CA GLY A 13 -21.76 4.64 -37.51
C GLY A 13 -20.61 5.60 -37.18
N SER A 14 -20.91 6.89 -36.98
CA SER A 14 -19.94 7.90 -36.59
C SER A 14 -19.47 7.69 -35.13
N LEU A 15 -20.41 7.47 -34.19
CA LEU A 15 -20.12 7.20 -32.79
C LEU A 15 -19.27 5.94 -32.65
N TYR A 16 -19.62 4.84 -33.34
CA TYR A 16 -18.85 3.60 -33.29
C TYR A 16 -17.38 3.81 -33.72
N ARG A 17 -17.17 4.53 -34.84
CA ARG A 17 -15.82 4.84 -35.31
C ARG A 17 -15.03 5.73 -34.34
N MET A 18 -15.69 6.69 -33.70
CA MET A 18 -15.09 7.56 -32.71
C MET A 18 -14.65 6.73 -31.48
N LEU A 19 -15.54 5.90 -30.91
CA LEU A 19 -15.23 5.06 -29.74
C LEU A 19 -14.16 4.01 -30.07
N TRP A 20 -14.14 3.47 -31.30
CA TRP A 20 -13.08 2.58 -31.75
C TRP A 20 -11.71 3.27 -31.74
N ARG A 21 -11.62 4.53 -32.22
CA ARG A 21 -10.39 5.32 -32.16
C ARG A 21 -9.97 5.60 -30.73
N TRP A 22 -10.88 5.98 -29.86
CA TRP A 22 -10.59 6.22 -28.45
C TRP A 22 -10.08 4.96 -27.77
N HIS A 23 -10.75 3.84 -27.96
CA HIS A 23 -10.29 2.55 -27.42
C HIS A 23 -8.89 2.19 -27.91
N PHE A 24 -8.62 2.36 -29.20
CA PHE A 24 -7.31 2.06 -29.79
C PHE A 24 -6.21 2.94 -29.20
N TYR A 25 -6.37 4.28 -29.20
CA TYR A 25 -5.36 5.19 -28.67
C TYR A 25 -5.20 5.08 -27.15
N ALA A 26 -6.30 4.96 -26.42
CA ALA A 26 -6.24 4.71 -24.99
C ALA A 26 -5.51 3.40 -24.69
N GLY A 27 -5.80 2.33 -25.43
CA GLY A 27 -5.09 1.07 -25.30
C GLY A 27 -3.60 1.19 -25.55
N LEU A 28 -3.19 1.89 -26.61
CA LEU A 28 -1.79 2.10 -26.95
C LEU A 28 -1.02 2.84 -25.83
N ILE A 29 -1.65 3.85 -25.22
CA ILE A 29 -1.07 4.60 -24.10
C ILE A 29 -1.07 3.75 -22.83
N CYS A 30 -2.15 3.02 -22.54
CA CYS A 30 -2.28 2.28 -21.28
C CYS A 30 -1.43 1.01 -21.22
N ILE A 31 -1.11 0.35 -22.34
CA ILE A 31 -0.36 -0.93 -22.36
C ILE A 31 0.92 -0.88 -21.50
N PRO A 32 1.86 0.07 -21.70
CA PRO A 32 3.08 0.10 -20.91
C PRO A 32 2.80 0.28 -19.42
N PHE A 33 1.82 1.10 -19.05
CA PHE A 33 1.46 1.32 -17.65
C PHE A 33 0.78 0.10 -17.03
N VAL A 34 -0.12 -0.57 -17.75
CA VAL A 34 -0.78 -1.79 -17.28
C VAL A 34 0.25 -2.88 -17.02
N ILE A 35 1.19 -3.09 -17.95
CA ILE A 35 2.27 -4.09 -17.75
C ILE A 35 3.12 -3.70 -16.54
N TRP A 36 3.54 -2.44 -16.46
CA TRP A 36 4.36 -1.95 -15.36
C TRP A 36 3.68 -2.10 -14.00
N LEU A 37 2.43 -1.64 -13.89
CA LEU A 37 1.65 -1.71 -12.66
C LEU A 37 1.30 -3.16 -12.28
N ALA A 38 1.03 -4.02 -13.26
CA ALA A 38 0.79 -5.45 -13.01
C ALA A 38 2.04 -6.14 -12.44
N VAL A 39 3.23 -5.88 -13.01
CA VAL A 39 4.48 -6.46 -12.53
C VAL A 39 4.83 -5.95 -11.13
N THR A 40 4.85 -4.63 -10.93
CA THR A 40 5.22 -4.04 -9.64
C THR A 40 4.19 -4.36 -8.54
N GLY A 41 2.89 -4.38 -8.87
CA GLY A 41 1.85 -4.80 -7.94
C GLY A 41 1.93 -6.28 -7.57
N SER A 42 2.29 -7.16 -8.53
CA SER A 42 2.53 -8.57 -8.25
C SER A 42 3.71 -8.78 -7.30
N VAL A 43 4.81 -8.05 -7.48
CA VAL A 43 5.95 -8.10 -6.55
C VAL A 43 5.51 -7.67 -5.15
N TYR A 44 4.72 -6.60 -5.04
CA TYR A 44 4.22 -6.13 -3.74
C TYR A 44 3.26 -7.12 -3.06
N LEU A 45 2.50 -7.89 -3.84
CA LEU A 45 1.61 -8.94 -3.33
C LEU A 45 2.38 -10.02 -2.58
N PHE A 46 3.60 -10.34 -3.02
CA PHE A 46 4.48 -11.34 -2.37
C PHE A 46 5.38 -10.75 -1.28
N ARG A 47 5.11 -9.51 -0.83
CA ARG A 47 5.89 -8.85 0.22
C ARG A 47 6.08 -9.72 1.47
N PRO A 48 5.06 -10.36 2.08
CA PRO A 48 5.27 -11.17 3.28
C PRO A 48 6.26 -12.32 3.07
N GLN A 49 6.22 -12.98 1.92
CA GLN A 49 7.12 -14.08 1.58
C GLN A 49 8.55 -13.59 1.34
N ILE A 50 8.69 -12.43 0.68
CA ILE A 50 9.99 -11.80 0.43
C ILE A 50 10.61 -11.33 1.74
N ASP A 51 9.83 -10.67 2.63
CA ASP A 51 10.29 -10.23 3.94
C ASP A 51 10.72 -11.42 4.80
N ALA A 52 9.94 -12.51 4.84
CA ALA A 52 10.28 -13.73 5.54
C ALA A 52 11.57 -14.37 5.01
N TRP A 53 11.80 -14.32 3.69
CA TRP A 53 13.03 -14.80 3.09
C TRP A 53 14.23 -13.92 3.40
N ILE A 54 14.06 -12.60 3.40
CA ILE A 54 15.12 -11.63 3.73
C ILE A 54 15.51 -11.69 5.21
N ASP A 55 14.54 -11.90 6.09
CA ASP A 55 14.73 -11.89 7.54
C ASP A 55 14.92 -13.30 8.13
N ARG A 56 15.02 -14.36 7.31
CA ARG A 56 15.14 -15.75 7.77
C ARG A 56 16.24 -15.98 8.79
N ASP A 57 17.36 -15.26 8.67
CA ASP A 57 18.55 -15.45 9.52
C ASP A 57 18.41 -14.73 10.88
N ILE A 58 17.34 -13.95 11.07
CA ILE A 58 17.07 -13.18 12.31
C ILE A 58 15.73 -13.54 12.96
N VAL A 59 15.02 -14.54 12.42
CA VAL A 59 13.71 -15.01 12.92
C VAL A 59 13.86 -16.26 13.82
N ALA A 60 14.91 -17.04 13.68
CA ALA A 60 15.19 -18.24 14.47
C ALA A 60 16.61 -18.14 15.05
N LEU A 61 16.77 -17.35 16.09
CA LEU A 61 18.05 -17.14 16.75
C LEU A 61 18.32 -18.22 17.78
N GLU A 62 19.57 -18.67 17.88
CA GLU A 62 20.01 -19.53 18.97
C GLU A 62 19.98 -18.74 20.29
N ARG A 63 19.28 -19.27 21.29
CA ARG A 63 19.19 -18.66 22.61
C ARG A 63 20.55 -18.75 23.31
N ALA A 64 21.02 -17.60 23.81
CA ALA A 64 22.36 -17.44 24.37
C ALA A 64 22.35 -16.99 25.86
N GLY A 65 21.29 -17.31 26.61
CA GLY A 65 21.18 -16.98 28.01
C GLY A 65 19.81 -16.49 28.45
N GLN A 66 19.79 -15.64 29.47
CA GLN A 66 18.56 -14.98 29.92
C GLN A 66 18.22 -13.80 29.02
N PRO A 67 16.95 -13.57 28.71
CA PRO A 67 16.53 -12.40 27.94
C PRO A 67 16.97 -11.10 28.62
N ALA A 68 17.55 -10.20 27.84
CA ALA A 68 17.84 -8.86 28.31
C ALA A 68 16.56 -8.05 28.54
N THR A 69 16.63 -7.01 29.38
CA THR A 69 15.53 -6.10 29.60
C THR A 69 15.23 -5.29 28.32
N GLN A 70 14.00 -4.84 28.14
CA GLN A 70 13.63 -4.01 26.99
C GLN A 70 14.38 -2.68 26.99
N GLU A 71 14.66 -2.13 28.18
CA GLU A 71 15.52 -0.96 28.34
C GLU A 71 16.94 -1.20 27.78
N ALA A 72 17.53 -2.36 28.08
CA ALA A 72 18.88 -2.69 27.60
C ALA A 72 18.88 -2.87 26.06
N ILE A 73 17.83 -3.49 25.50
CA ILE A 73 17.65 -3.66 24.07
C ILE A 73 17.51 -2.29 23.37
N VAL A 74 16.68 -1.39 23.90
CA VAL A 74 16.50 -0.02 23.37
C VAL A 74 17.80 0.78 23.47
N ALA A 75 18.51 0.68 24.61
CA ALA A 75 19.80 1.35 24.79
C ALA A 75 20.87 0.87 23.79
N ALA A 76 20.92 -0.45 23.53
CA ALA A 76 21.82 -1.02 22.54
C ALA A 76 21.50 -0.53 21.12
N ALA A 77 20.22 -0.48 20.77
CA ALA A 77 19.77 0.01 19.45
C ALA A 77 20.07 1.51 19.26
N THR A 78 19.79 2.34 20.25
CA THR A 78 20.07 3.79 20.21
C THR A 78 21.56 4.06 20.11
N LYS A 79 22.39 3.28 20.81
CA LYS A 79 23.85 3.38 20.72
C LYS A 79 24.40 2.99 19.34
N ALA A 80 23.72 2.07 18.66
CA ALA A 80 24.12 1.62 17.30
C ALA A 80 23.95 2.69 16.22
N VAL A 81 23.08 3.69 16.46
CA VAL A 81 22.84 4.82 15.54
C VAL A 81 23.11 6.12 16.30
N PRO A 82 24.35 6.65 16.24
CA PRO A 82 24.73 7.85 16.98
C PRO A 82 23.85 9.06 16.62
N GLY A 83 23.41 9.81 17.65
CA GLY A 83 22.54 10.97 17.48
C GLY A 83 21.05 10.65 17.39
N SER A 84 20.68 9.37 17.29
CA SER A 84 19.28 8.98 17.23
C SER A 84 18.59 8.95 18.59
N THR A 85 17.29 9.05 18.57
CA THR A 85 16.38 8.90 19.72
C THR A 85 15.48 7.69 19.53
N PHE A 86 15.02 7.10 20.62
CA PHE A 86 14.08 5.99 20.58
C PHE A 86 12.73 6.44 20.01
N ALA A 87 12.26 5.77 18.95
CA ALA A 87 11.03 6.09 18.26
C ALA A 87 9.94 5.01 18.39
N GLY A 88 10.31 3.78 18.79
CA GLY A 88 9.37 2.70 19.01
C GLY A 88 10.04 1.33 19.05
N ILE A 89 9.30 0.34 19.48
CA ILE A 89 9.72 -1.06 19.48
C ILE A 89 8.61 -1.94 18.91
N MET A 90 8.96 -2.82 18.00
CA MET A 90 8.05 -3.84 17.49
C MET A 90 8.20 -5.09 18.35
N LEU A 91 7.10 -5.54 18.92
CA LEU A 91 7.09 -6.74 19.77
C LEU A 91 7.40 -7.98 18.92
N ALA A 92 8.34 -8.78 19.39
CA ALA A 92 8.58 -10.09 18.79
C ALA A 92 7.39 -11.03 19.09
N GLU A 93 6.99 -11.80 18.08
CA GLU A 93 5.93 -12.81 18.21
C GLU A 93 6.45 -14.04 18.96
N GLU A 94 7.68 -14.46 18.63
CA GLU A 94 8.35 -15.57 19.27
C GLU A 94 9.59 -15.10 20.01
N SER A 95 9.99 -15.84 21.05
CA SER A 95 11.10 -15.47 21.92
C SER A 95 12.49 -15.58 21.29
N ASP A 96 12.61 -16.31 20.20
CA ASP A 96 13.83 -16.54 19.42
C ASP A 96 14.01 -15.54 18.26
N GLN A 97 13.09 -14.59 18.12
CA GLN A 97 13.19 -13.54 17.12
C GLN A 97 14.02 -12.35 17.61
N ALA A 98 14.70 -11.68 16.67
CA ALA A 98 15.36 -10.41 16.94
C ALA A 98 14.37 -9.36 17.42
N ALA A 99 14.74 -8.63 18.47
CA ALA A 99 14.00 -7.44 18.87
C ALA A 99 14.19 -6.34 17.81
N ARG A 100 13.09 -5.71 17.37
CA ARG A 100 13.09 -4.70 16.32
C ARG A 100 12.83 -3.34 16.94
N VAL A 101 13.87 -2.53 17.07
CA VAL A 101 13.78 -1.19 17.65
C VAL A 101 13.84 -0.15 16.55
N LEU A 102 12.90 0.80 16.58
CA LEU A 102 12.89 1.96 15.71
C LEU A 102 13.60 3.11 16.43
N VAL A 103 14.58 3.68 15.78
CA VAL A 103 15.26 4.90 16.22
C VAL A 103 15.12 5.98 15.17
N SER A 104 15.11 7.24 15.59
CA SER A 104 14.95 8.39 14.69
C SER A 104 16.09 9.37 14.86
N ASP A 105 16.69 9.80 13.75
CA ASP A 105 17.67 10.86 13.68
C ASP A 105 17.20 11.93 12.70
N HIS A 106 16.92 13.14 13.19
CA HIS A 106 16.42 14.28 12.39
C HIS A 106 15.26 13.91 11.41
N GLY A 107 14.34 13.03 11.85
CA GLY A 107 13.21 12.57 11.04
C GLY A 107 13.50 11.33 10.16
N ALA A 108 14.76 10.97 9.94
CA ALA A 108 15.11 9.70 9.33
C ALA A 108 14.89 8.56 10.33
N ARG A 109 14.23 7.49 9.90
CA ARG A 109 13.94 6.33 10.75
C ARG A 109 14.79 5.14 10.37
N THR A 110 15.40 4.55 11.37
CA THR A 110 16.24 3.36 11.23
C THR A 110 15.68 2.25 12.11
N ARG A 111 15.48 1.07 11.54
CA ARG A 111 15.14 -0.14 12.28
C ARG A 111 16.41 -0.89 12.62
N VAL A 112 16.62 -1.11 13.92
CA VAL A 112 17.76 -1.85 14.46
C VAL A 112 17.27 -3.19 14.98
N TYR A 113 17.85 -4.27 14.50
CA TYR A 113 17.58 -5.63 14.92
C TYR A 113 18.60 -6.02 15.98
N VAL A 114 18.15 -6.30 17.19
CA VAL A 114 18.98 -6.59 18.35
C VAL A 114 18.72 -8.02 18.80
N HIS A 115 19.80 -8.77 19.05
CA HIS A 115 19.69 -10.10 19.64
C HIS A 115 19.13 -10.01 21.08
N PRO A 116 18.02 -10.71 21.41
CA PRO A 116 17.32 -10.50 22.68
C PRO A 116 18.11 -10.89 23.92
N ASP A 117 19.12 -11.77 23.82
CA ASP A 117 19.91 -12.23 24.95
C ASP A 117 21.28 -11.55 25.02
N THR A 118 21.97 -11.38 23.89
CA THR A 118 23.37 -10.91 23.85
C THR A 118 23.49 -9.41 23.59
N LEU A 119 22.41 -8.72 23.23
CA LEU A 119 22.38 -7.33 22.79
C LEU A 119 23.22 -7.03 21.54
N ALA A 120 23.65 -8.07 20.81
CA ALA A 120 24.38 -7.92 19.57
C ALA A 120 23.46 -7.29 18.49
N ILE A 121 24.01 -6.31 17.75
CA ILE A 121 23.30 -5.71 16.61
C ILE A 121 23.43 -6.66 15.42
N LEU A 122 22.32 -7.22 14.97
CA LEU A 122 22.28 -8.21 13.89
C LEU A 122 22.14 -7.52 12.51
N LYS A 123 21.34 -6.47 12.45
CA LYS A 123 21.03 -5.77 11.19
C LYS A 123 20.55 -4.36 11.51
N THR A 124 20.87 -3.43 10.62
CA THR A 124 20.37 -2.05 10.66
C THR A 124 19.79 -1.72 9.30
N VAL A 125 18.55 -1.22 9.25
CA VAL A 125 17.81 -0.95 8.02
C VAL A 125 17.23 0.45 8.07
N ASP A 126 17.58 1.28 7.07
CA ASP A 126 16.90 2.56 6.86
C ASP A 126 15.47 2.30 6.35
N GLU A 127 14.47 2.78 7.09
CA GLU A 127 13.05 2.63 6.74
C GLU A 127 12.69 3.32 5.41
N GLY A 128 13.44 4.36 5.04
CA GLY A 128 13.28 5.08 3.77
C GLY A 128 13.82 4.32 2.57
N GLY A 129 14.79 3.41 2.78
CA GLY A 129 15.51 2.66 1.74
C GLY A 129 15.13 1.20 1.60
N THR A 130 14.03 0.74 2.21
CA THR A 130 13.59 -0.64 2.10
C THR A 130 13.13 -1.01 0.70
N TRP A 131 13.26 -2.30 0.33
CA TRP A 131 12.90 -2.78 -1.01
C TRP A 131 11.42 -2.58 -1.34
N ASP A 132 10.53 -2.75 -0.35
CA ASP A 132 9.10 -2.55 -0.49
C ASP A 132 8.74 -1.08 -0.75
N ARG A 133 9.49 -0.14 -0.16
CA ARG A 133 9.44 1.29 -0.46
C ARG A 133 9.82 1.59 -1.90
N TRP A 134 10.87 0.95 -2.40
CA TRP A 134 11.28 1.09 -3.79
C TRP A 134 10.20 0.59 -4.74
N VAL A 135 9.65 -0.60 -4.48
CA VAL A 135 8.54 -1.15 -5.27
C VAL A 135 7.32 -0.25 -5.22
N PHE A 136 7.00 0.28 -4.02
CA PHE A 136 5.91 1.22 -3.84
C PHE A 136 6.10 2.50 -4.70
N LYS A 137 7.26 3.15 -4.61
CA LYS A 137 7.59 4.33 -5.42
C LYS A 137 7.60 4.02 -6.92
N LEU A 138 8.06 2.83 -7.32
CA LEU A 138 7.97 2.37 -8.70
C LEU A 138 6.53 2.20 -9.17
N HIS A 139 5.67 1.63 -8.32
CA HIS A 139 4.27 1.35 -8.65
C HIS A 139 3.43 2.63 -8.75
N GLY A 140 3.48 3.49 -7.74
CA GLY A 140 2.59 4.65 -7.63
C GLY A 140 3.18 5.97 -8.13
N GLU A 141 4.51 6.10 -8.17
CA GLU A 141 5.18 7.38 -8.41
C GLU A 141 6.21 7.34 -9.55
N LEU A 142 6.44 6.17 -10.18
CA LEU A 142 7.48 5.99 -11.22
C LEU A 142 8.86 6.53 -10.80
N MET A 143 9.16 6.55 -9.50
CA MET A 143 10.34 7.19 -8.89
C MET A 143 10.44 8.72 -9.12
N MET A 144 9.35 9.37 -9.55
CA MET A 144 9.32 10.81 -9.88
C MET A 144 8.48 11.62 -8.86
N GLY A 145 8.09 11.02 -7.73
CA GLY A 145 7.24 11.66 -6.72
C GLY A 145 5.89 12.09 -7.29
N ASN A 146 5.42 13.28 -6.92
CA ASN A 146 4.10 13.79 -7.32
C ASN A 146 3.89 13.84 -8.84
N ALA A 147 4.92 14.14 -9.63
CA ALA A 147 4.81 14.14 -11.09
C ALA A 147 4.53 12.73 -11.63
N GLY A 148 5.21 11.73 -11.10
CA GLY A 148 4.96 10.33 -11.45
C GLY A 148 3.58 9.86 -11.00
N SER A 149 3.15 10.23 -9.81
CA SER A 149 1.78 9.93 -9.32
C SER A 149 0.71 10.47 -10.26
N ILE A 150 0.84 11.71 -10.72
CA ILE A 150 -0.10 12.30 -11.70
C ILE A 150 -0.10 11.52 -13.02
N ILE A 151 1.06 11.09 -13.51
CA ILE A 151 1.17 10.30 -14.74
C ILE A 151 0.47 8.95 -14.59
N VAL A 152 0.72 8.24 -13.48
CA VAL A 152 0.06 6.95 -13.19
C VAL A 152 -1.46 7.12 -13.06
N GLU A 153 -1.91 8.16 -12.38
CA GLU A 153 -3.32 8.48 -12.19
C GLU A 153 -4.02 8.83 -13.50
N LEU A 154 -3.35 9.58 -14.38
CA LEU A 154 -3.82 9.86 -15.74
C LEU A 154 -3.95 8.57 -16.54
N ALA A 155 -2.95 7.69 -16.49
CA ALA A 155 -2.99 6.38 -17.16
C ALA A 155 -4.14 5.51 -16.61
N ALA A 156 -4.38 5.50 -15.32
CA ALA A 156 -5.50 4.77 -14.70
C ALA A 156 -6.85 5.35 -15.14
N SER A 157 -7.00 6.66 -15.24
CA SER A 157 -8.20 7.33 -15.77
C SER A 157 -8.45 6.96 -17.24
N TRP A 158 -7.40 6.96 -18.06
CA TRP A 158 -7.48 6.50 -19.46
C TRP A 158 -7.80 5.00 -19.57
N ALA A 159 -7.33 4.18 -18.64
CA ALA A 159 -7.67 2.76 -18.59
C ALA A 159 -9.17 2.54 -18.32
N ILE A 160 -9.80 3.36 -17.48
CA ILE A 160 -11.27 3.33 -17.31
C ILE A 160 -11.96 3.64 -18.62
N VAL A 161 -11.55 4.70 -19.32
CA VAL A 161 -12.11 5.04 -20.65
C VAL A 161 -11.91 3.90 -21.65
N MET A 162 -10.72 3.28 -21.66
CA MET A 162 -10.41 2.12 -22.50
C MET A 162 -11.36 0.94 -22.21
N VAL A 163 -11.56 0.58 -20.95
CA VAL A 163 -12.43 -0.54 -20.58
C VAL A 163 -13.88 -0.26 -20.93
N VAL A 164 -14.39 0.92 -20.60
CA VAL A 164 -15.78 1.31 -20.90
C VAL A 164 -16.05 1.32 -22.42
N THR A 165 -15.14 1.92 -23.19
CA THR A 165 -15.25 1.91 -24.65
C THR A 165 -15.11 0.51 -25.22
N GLY A 166 -14.23 -0.33 -24.66
CA GLY A 166 -14.08 -1.73 -25.03
C GLY A 166 -15.35 -2.55 -24.81
N LEU A 167 -16.01 -2.40 -23.67
CA LEU A 167 -17.29 -3.04 -23.38
C LEU A 167 -18.39 -2.59 -24.36
N TYR A 168 -18.42 -1.30 -24.71
CA TYR A 168 -19.34 -0.81 -25.72
C TYR A 168 -19.08 -1.43 -27.09
N LEU A 169 -17.83 -1.56 -27.53
CA LEU A 169 -17.44 -2.16 -28.81
C LEU A 169 -17.67 -3.68 -28.83
N TRP A 170 -17.46 -4.35 -27.69
CA TRP A 170 -17.73 -5.78 -27.52
C TRP A 170 -19.22 -6.10 -27.58
N TRP A 171 -20.12 -5.19 -27.16
CA TRP A 171 -21.54 -5.48 -27.00
C TRP A 171 -22.14 -6.19 -28.22
N PRO A 172 -22.74 -7.39 -28.07
CA PRO A 172 -23.14 -8.26 -29.16
C PRO A 172 -24.46 -7.84 -29.77
N ARG A 173 -24.45 -6.85 -30.69
CA ARG A 173 -25.66 -6.29 -31.31
C ARG A 173 -26.37 -7.27 -32.27
N ASN A 174 -25.60 -8.17 -32.93
CA ASN A 174 -26.12 -9.10 -33.95
C ASN A 174 -25.55 -10.52 -33.76
N ALA A 175 -25.27 -10.95 -32.56
CA ALA A 175 -24.70 -12.26 -32.29
C ALA A 175 -25.76 -13.36 -32.47
N LYS A 176 -25.45 -14.38 -33.31
CA LYS A 176 -26.27 -15.59 -33.50
C LYS A 176 -25.91 -16.72 -32.50
N GLY A 177 -25.07 -16.45 -31.52
CA GLY A 177 -24.60 -17.39 -30.50
C GLY A 177 -23.50 -16.79 -29.61
N LEU A 178 -23.01 -17.58 -28.66
CA LEU A 178 -22.02 -17.15 -27.65
C LEU A 178 -20.58 -17.19 -28.16
N GLY A 179 -20.31 -17.81 -29.30
CA GLY A 179 -18.97 -17.87 -29.88
C GLY A 179 -18.48 -16.49 -30.37
N GLY A 180 -17.31 -16.07 -29.89
CA GLY A 180 -16.78 -14.72 -30.10
C GLY A 180 -17.39 -13.66 -29.19
N VAL A 181 -18.27 -14.06 -28.26
CA VAL A 181 -18.87 -13.23 -27.21
C VAL A 181 -18.35 -13.64 -25.85
N LEU A 182 -18.54 -14.89 -25.46
CA LEU A 182 -18.10 -15.44 -24.16
C LEU A 182 -16.95 -16.42 -24.28
N TYR A 183 -16.70 -17.01 -25.47
CA TYR A 183 -15.55 -17.86 -25.76
C TYR A 183 -15.04 -17.64 -27.18
N PRO A 184 -13.72 -17.74 -27.45
CA PRO A 184 -13.15 -17.52 -28.75
C PRO A 184 -13.49 -18.66 -29.71
N ARG A 185 -13.67 -18.35 -30.99
CA ARG A 185 -13.92 -19.35 -32.05
C ARG A 185 -12.61 -19.89 -32.60
N LEU A 186 -12.31 -21.15 -32.33
CA LEU A 186 -11.00 -21.76 -32.65
C LEU A 186 -10.79 -22.10 -34.13
N GLY A 187 -11.83 -22.44 -34.89
CA GLY A 187 -11.76 -22.95 -36.27
C GLY A 187 -11.87 -21.93 -37.38
N GLN A 188 -11.77 -20.61 -37.14
CA GLN A 188 -12.12 -19.56 -38.12
C GLN A 188 -10.94 -18.68 -38.57
N GLY A 189 -9.72 -19.19 -38.47
CA GLY A 189 -8.52 -18.51 -38.93
C GLY A 189 -7.91 -17.55 -37.89
N PRO A 190 -6.61 -17.22 -38.05
CA PRO A 190 -5.84 -16.52 -37.00
C PRO A 190 -6.35 -15.09 -36.72
N LYS A 191 -6.76 -14.34 -37.74
CA LYS A 191 -7.28 -12.97 -37.54
C LYS A 191 -8.51 -12.94 -36.64
N ARG A 192 -9.44 -13.90 -36.86
CA ARG A 192 -10.68 -13.97 -36.08
C ARG A 192 -10.41 -14.51 -34.68
N PHE A 193 -9.52 -15.45 -34.57
CA PHE A 193 -9.08 -15.99 -33.28
C PHE A 193 -8.51 -14.89 -32.37
N TRP A 194 -7.54 -14.11 -32.83
CA TRP A 194 -6.93 -13.05 -32.03
C TRP A 194 -7.93 -11.92 -31.66
N ARG A 195 -8.82 -11.57 -32.57
CA ARG A 195 -9.89 -10.61 -32.28
C ARG A 195 -10.83 -11.14 -31.19
N ASP A 196 -11.30 -12.38 -31.34
CA ASP A 196 -12.21 -13.01 -30.40
C ASP A 196 -11.54 -13.24 -29.05
N LEU A 197 -10.27 -13.63 -29.05
CA LEU A 197 -9.47 -13.77 -27.82
C LEU A 197 -9.38 -12.43 -27.07
N HIS A 198 -9.02 -11.35 -27.77
CA HIS A 198 -8.98 -10.02 -27.16
C HIS A 198 -10.35 -9.60 -26.60
N ALA A 199 -11.41 -9.76 -27.35
CA ALA A 199 -12.75 -9.36 -26.95
C ALA A 199 -13.27 -10.18 -25.77
N VAL A 200 -13.08 -11.51 -25.79
CA VAL A 200 -13.53 -12.42 -24.73
C VAL A 200 -12.72 -12.24 -23.46
N VAL A 201 -11.39 -12.24 -23.55
CA VAL A 201 -10.54 -12.00 -22.38
C VAL A 201 -10.81 -10.59 -21.81
N GLY A 202 -10.95 -9.62 -22.71
CA GLY A 202 -11.27 -8.24 -22.33
C GLY A 202 -12.55 -8.13 -21.51
N VAL A 203 -13.63 -8.77 -21.92
CA VAL A 203 -14.89 -8.70 -21.15
C VAL A 203 -14.82 -9.39 -19.81
N TRP A 204 -14.17 -10.57 -19.73
CA TRP A 204 -14.02 -11.27 -18.45
C TRP A 204 -13.15 -10.50 -17.45
N VAL A 205 -12.08 -9.86 -17.94
CA VAL A 205 -11.17 -9.07 -17.10
C VAL A 205 -11.76 -7.69 -16.76
N SER A 206 -12.66 -7.15 -17.58
CA SER A 206 -13.22 -5.79 -17.42
C SER A 206 -13.83 -5.53 -16.06
N ALA A 207 -14.59 -6.48 -15.51
CA ALA A 207 -15.24 -6.33 -14.21
C ALA A 207 -14.19 -6.16 -13.08
N PHE A 208 -13.16 -7.01 -13.07
CA PHE A 208 -12.08 -6.94 -12.10
C PHE A 208 -11.23 -5.69 -12.31
N ALA A 209 -10.90 -5.34 -13.57
CA ALA A 209 -10.12 -4.16 -13.90
C ALA A 209 -10.84 -2.87 -13.47
N LEU A 210 -12.13 -2.74 -13.76
CA LEU A 210 -12.92 -1.58 -13.32
C LEU A 210 -13.01 -1.53 -11.79
N PHE A 211 -13.24 -2.66 -11.14
CA PHE A 211 -13.24 -2.70 -9.67
C PHE A 211 -11.91 -2.20 -9.09
N LEU A 212 -10.78 -2.70 -9.57
CA LEU A 212 -9.45 -2.29 -9.10
C LEU A 212 -9.16 -0.81 -9.40
N LEU A 213 -9.47 -0.35 -10.61
CA LEU A 213 -9.25 1.04 -11.01
C LEU A 213 -10.11 2.00 -10.17
N VAL A 214 -11.41 1.74 -10.06
CA VAL A 214 -12.33 2.63 -9.33
C VAL A 214 -12.06 2.60 -7.83
N SER A 215 -11.81 1.42 -7.24
CA SER A 215 -11.47 1.32 -5.81
C SER A 215 -10.07 1.87 -5.48
N GLY A 216 -9.16 1.93 -6.44
CA GLY A 216 -7.83 2.51 -6.30
C GLY A 216 -7.81 4.05 -6.38
N MET A 217 -8.77 4.68 -7.07
CA MET A 217 -8.82 6.14 -7.26
C MET A 217 -8.78 6.95 -5.95
N PRO A 218 -9.52 6.61 -4.88
CA PRO A 218 -9.45 7.34 -3.62
C PRO A 218 -8.07 7.40 -2.97
N TRP A 219 -7.17 6.50 -3.35
CA TRP A 219 -5.79 6.41 -2.84
C TRP A 219 -4.77 7.18 -3.69
N SER A 220 -5.21 7.78 -4.80
CA SER A 220 -4.36 8.54 -5.69
C SER A 220 -4.25 10.01 -5.28
N LEU A 221 -3.30 10.72 -5.86
CA LEU A 221 -2.96 12.09 -5.43
C LEU A 221 -4.09 13.09 -5.73
N VAL A 222 -4.56 13.15 -6.98
CA VAL A 222 -5.55 14.17 -7.42
C VAL A 222 -6.97 13.73 -7.07
N TRP A 223 -7.36 12.51 -7.47
CA TRP A 223 -8.68 11.96 -7.16
C TRP A 223 -8.90 11.78 -5.66
N GLY A 224 -7.88 11.33 -4.92
CA GLY A 224 -7.92 11.18 -3.47
C GLY A 224 -8.14 12.51 -2.77
N ASN A 225 -7.41 13.55 -3.14
CA ASN A 225 -7.62 14.89 -2.60
C ASN A 225 -8.99 15.47 -2.99
N GLY A 226 -9.44 15.24 -4.23
CA GLY A 226 -10.79 15.61 -4.66
C GLY A 226 -11.87 14.90 -3.85
N PHE A 227 -11.68 13.61 -3.58
CA PHE A 227 -12.58 12.82 -2.75
C PHE A 227 -12.63 13.30 -1.28
N LYS A 228 -11.48 13.63 -0.70
CA LYS A 228 -11.39 14.28 0.64
C LYS A 228 -12.21 15.56 0.66
N MET A 229 -11.96 16.46 -0.31
CA MET A 229 -12.67 17.74 -0.40
C MET A 229 -14.21 17.58 -0.49
N VAL A 230 -14.69 16.61 -1.29
CA VAL A 230 -16.13 16.32 -1.36
C VAL A 230 -16.68 15.85 -0.01
N ARG A 231 -15.96 15.00 0.71
CA ARG A 231 -16.36 14.50 2.03
C ARG A 231 -16.37 15.61 3.08
N ASP A 232 -15.41 16.51 3.05
CA ASP A 232 -15.36 17.68 3.94
C ASP A 232 -16.56 18.61 3.71
N ILE A 233 -16.87 18.91 2.43
CA ILE A 233 -18.03 19.74 2.06
C ILE A 233 -19.35 19.08 2.46
N THR A 234 -19.47 17.75 2.33
CA THR A 234 -20.70 17.01 2.64
C THR A 234 -20.82 16.64 4.12
N GLY A 235 -19.83 16.95 4.96
CA GLY A 235 -19.80 16.58 6.38
C GLY A 235 -19.71 15.07 6.62
N THR A 236 -19.27 14.29 5.64
CA THR A 236 -19.12 12.82 5.73
C THR A 236 -17.69 12.38 6.05
N ALA A 237 -16.81 13.33 6.32
CA ALA A 237 -15.44 13.02 6.74
C ALA A 237 -15.46 12.33 8.12
N PRO A 238 -14.81 11.15 8.30
CA PRO A 238 -14.67 10.56 9.62
C PRO A 238 -13.75 11.41 10.50
N ILE A 239 -13.92 11.29 11.80
CA ILE A 239 -13.17 12.05 12.83
C ILE A 239 -11.66 11.72 12.76
N SER A 240 -11.29 10.54 12.30
CA SER A 240 -9.92 10.16 11.97
C SER A 240 -9.89 9.46 10.61
N GLN A 241 -9.11 9.98 9.67
CA GLN A 241 -8.95 9.40 8.33
C GLN A 241 -7.51 8.93 8.10
N ASP A 242 -7.14 7.79 8.68
CA ASP A 242 -5.83 7.20 8.44
C ASP A 242 -5.67 6.56 7.04
N TRP A 243 -6.76 6.41 6.29
CA TRP A 243 -6.75 5.66 5.04
C TRP A 243 -6.75 6.51 3.76
N THR A 244 -6.80 7.83 3.91
CA THR A 244 -6.71 8.77 2.77
C THR A 244 -5.32 9.39 2.63
N THR A 245 -4.42 9.06 3.54
CA THR A 245 -3.02 9.42 3.40
C THR A 245 -2.45 8.64 2.22
N SER A 246 -1.96 9.36 1.22
CA SER A 246 -1.03 8.77 0.28
C SER A 246 0.06 8.10 1.11
N SER A 247 0.69 7.08 0.61
CA SER A 247 1.79 6.42 1.31
C SER A 247 2.93 7.36 1.71
N ALA A 248 3.06 8.54 1.08
CA ALA A 248 3.88 9.63 1.56
C ALA A 248 3.39 10.14 2.93
N ASP A 249 2.09 10.14 3.19
CA ASP A 249 1.49 10.59 4.45
C ASP A 249 1.38 9.45 5.49
N GLU A 250 1.17 8.19 5.09
CA GLU A 250 1.31 7.04 6.03
C GLU A 250 2.70 7.05 6.69
N HIS A 251 3.66 7.65 6.00
CA HIS A 251 5.00 7.87 6.50
C HIS A 251 5.23 9.31 6.98
N ALA A 252 4.44 10.30 6.56
CA ALA A 252 4.50 11.67 7.06
C ALA A 252 3.72 11.84 8.38
N GLU A 253 2.66 11.12 8.64
CA GLU A 253 2.07 11.04 9.99
C GLU A 253 3.08 10.48 10.99
N HIS A 254 3.94 9.59 10.56
CA HIS A 254 5.10 9.17 11.32
C HIS A 254 6.29 10.15 11.24
N ALA A 255 6.36 11.04 10.26
CA ALA A 255 7.42 12.04 10.10
C ALA A 255 7.02 13.44 10.61
N GLY A 256 5.73 13.76 10.70
CA GLY A 256 5.21 15.07 11.12
C GLY A 256 5.21 15.32 12.63
N HIS A 257 5.57 14.34 13.43
CA HIS A 257 5.91 14.59 14.83
C HIS A 257 7.37 14.99 14.89
N ASP A 258 7.60 16.28 14.96
CA ASP A 258 8.90 16.89 15.23
C ASP A 258 9.45 16.31 16.53
N MET A 259 10.25 15.25 16.41
CA MET A 259 10.91 14.55 17.51
C MET A 259 12.21 15.28 17.88
N ALA A 260 12.13 16.61 18.03
CA ALA A 260 13.23 17.39 18.54
C ALA A 260 13.48 17.02 20.02
N ALA A 261 14.60 16.36 20.28
CA ALA A 261 15.23 16.13 21.56
C ALA A 261 14.30 15.58 22.65
N MET A 262 14.11 14.26 22.70
CA MET A 262 13.64 13.61 23.93
C MET A 262 14.80 13.61 24.92
N ASP A 263 14.63 14.35 25.98
CA ASP A 263 15.39 14.16 27.22
C ASP A 263 14.98 12.79 27.80
N HIS A 264 15.94 11.87 27.92
CA HIS A 264 15.73 10.53 28.46
C HIS A 264 15.23 10.49 29.92
N SER A 265 15.15 11.66 30.60
CA SER A 265 14.64 11.81 31.95
C SER A 265 13.12 11.93 32.07
N ALA A 266 12.37 12.05 30.96
CA ALA A 266 10.93 12.30 30.95
C ALA A 266 10.06 11.04 30.67
N HIS A 267 10.58 9.83 30.85
CA HIS A 267 9.76 8.63 30.87
C HIS A 267 8.98 8.62 32.19
N GLY A 268 7.75 9.12 32.17
CA GLY A 268 6.89 9.16 33.36
C GLY A 268 6.80 7.81 34.05
N GLY A 269 7.74 7.52 34.93
CA GLY A 269 7.74 6.51 35.99
C GLY A 269 7.63 5.03 35.63
N ALA A 270 7.20 4.63 34.44
CA ALA A 270 7.04 3.22 34.06
C ALA A 270 8.22 2.73 33.22
N SER A 271 8.75 1.56 33.55
CA SER A 271 9.77 0.90 32.74
C SER A 271 9.22 0.45 31.40
N ILE A 272 10.07 0.41 30.37
CA ILE A 272 9.69 -0.10 29.04
C ILE A 272 9.21 -1.56 29.16
N ASP A 273 9.83 -2.35 30.04
CA ASP A 273 9.42 -3.73 30.31
C ASP A 273 7.97 -3.81 30.82
N ALA A 274 7.55 -2.89 31.71
CA ALA A 274 6.19 -2.84 32.22
C ALA A 274 5.19 -2.46 31.11
N ILE A 275 5.55 -1.53 30.23
CA ILE A 275 4.71 -1.15 29.07
C ILE A 275 4.60 -2.31 28.10
N VAL A 276 5.69 -3.00 27.80
CA VAL A 276 5.68 -4.19 26.92
C VAL A 276 4.80 -5.30 27.53
N ALA A 277 4.89 -5.53 28.85
CA ALA A 277 4.03 -6.50 29.53
C ALA A 277 2.54 -6.13 29.43
N LYS A 278 2.19 -4.85 29.64
CA LYS A 278 0.82 -4.34 29.44
C LYS A 278 0.34 -4.54 28.00
N ALA A 279 1.18 -4.20 27.03
CA ALA A 279 0.84 -4.35 25.61
C ALA A 279 0.62 -5.80 25.18
N ARG A 280 1.44 -6.74 25.69
CA ARG A 280 1.24 -8.18 25.46
C ARG A 280 -0.05 -8.70 26.07
N ALA A 281 -0.50 -8.15 27.20
CA ALA A 281 -1.76 -8.52 27.84
C ALA A 281 -3.01 -8.07 27.07
N LEU A 282 -2.86 -7.16 26.09
CA LEU A 282 -3.98 -6.72 25.23
C LEU A 282 -4.30 -7.72 24.10
N ASP A 283 -3.43 -8.71 23.86
CA ASP A 283 -3.59 -9.73 22.80
C ASP A 283 -3.90 -9.14 21.41
N LEU A 284 -3.25 -8.02 21.09
CA LEU A 284 -3.41 -7.36 19.79
C LEU A 284 -2.85 -8.22 18.66
N ALA A 285 -3.51 -8.20 17.52
CA ALA A 285 -3.06 -8.94 16.33
C ALA A 285 -1.68 -8.44 15.85
N PRO A 286 -0.69 -9.35 15.67
CA PRO A 286 0.67 -8.96 15.29
C PRO A 286 0.78 -8.47 13.84
N PRO A 287 1.85 -7.71 13.52
CA PRO A 287 2.88 -7.20 14.41
C PRO A 287 2.40 -6.00 15.24
N VAL A 288 2.78 -5.95 16.51
CA VAL A 288 2.43 -4.85 17.43
C VAL A 288 3.60 -3.91 17.60
N ILE A 289 3.38 -2.62 17.38
CA ILE A 289 4.37 -1.56 17.53
C ILE A 289 4.02 -0.72 18.75
N LEU A 290 4.97 -0.56 19.65
CA LEU A 290 4.87 0.35 20.79
C LEU A 290 5.60 1.66 20.45
N THR A 291 4.88 2.76 20.58
CA THR A 291 5.41 4.10 20.35
C THR A 291 5.47 4.86 21.68
N PRO A 292 6.61 5.47 22.04
CA PRO A 292 6.76 6.22 23.27
C PRO A 292 5.95 7.51 23.26
N PRO A 293 5.70 8.12 24.44
CA PRO A 293 5.09 9.44 24.55
C PRO A 293 5.86 10.49 23.76
N THR A 294 5.12 11.44 23.20
CA THR A 294 5.65 12.60 22.46
C THR A 294 5.16 13.90 23.09
N LYS A 295 5.68 15.05 22.66
CA LYS A 295 5.19 16.36 23.13
C LYS A 295 3.70 16.58 22.85
N THR A 296 3.18 15.97 21.79
CA THR A 296 1.78 16.06 21.36
C THR A 296 0.89 14.96 21.90
N SER A 297 1.47 13.83 22.31
CA SER A 297 0.77 12.67 22.87
C SER A 297 1.50 12.15 24.10
N PRO A 298 1.03 12.44 25.32
CA PRO A 298 1.72 12.09 26.56
C PRO A 298 1.58 10.60 26.96
N LEU A 299 0.88 9.79 26.14
CA LEU A 299 0.65 8.38 26.39
C LEU A 299 1.50 7.50 25.46
N TRP A 300 1.81 6.31 25.94
CA TRP A 300 2.30 5.23 25.08
C TRP A 300 1.17 4.75 24.17
N TRP A 301 1.52 4.33 22.96
CA TRP A 301 0.58 3.73 22.04
C TRP A 301 1.02 2.32 21.66
N ALA A 302 0.11 1.37 21.79
CA ALA A 302 0.24 0.03 21.23
C ALA A 302 -0.62 -0.04 19.96
N LYS A 303 0.03 -0.20 18.81
CA LYS A 303 -0.62 -0.24 17.50
C LYS A 303 -0.47 -1.62 16.88
N SER A 304 -1.57 -2.27 16.58
CA SER A 304 -1.57 -3.47 15.73
C SER A 304 -1.39 -3.05 14.27
N ASN A 305 -0.37 -3.53 13.61
CA ASN A 305 -0.17 -3.36 12.18
C ASN A 305 -0.47 -4.66 11.41
N ALA A 306 -1.50 -5.39 11.84
CA ALA A 306 -1.94 -6.63 11.21
C ALA A 306 -2.21 -6.45 9.72
N GLN A 307 -1.95 -7.47 8.91
CA GLN A 307 -2.24 -7.43 7.47
C GLN A 307 -3.73 -7.29 7.19
N ASN A 308 -4.57 -7.91 8.02
CA ASN A 308 -6.01 -7.77 7.96
C ASN A 308 -6.44 -6.47 8.66
N ARG A 309 -6.83 -5.44 7.92
CA ARG A 309 -7.25 -4.13 8.45
C ARG A 309 -8.32 -4.17 9.56
N PRO A 310 -9.36 -5.01 9.50
CA PRO A 310 -10.31 -5.14 10.60
C PRO A 310 -9.73 -5.56 11.95
N GLN A 311 -8.52 -6.12 11.96
CA GLN A 311 -7.79 -6.52 13.18
C GLN A 311 -6.81 -5.45 13.67
N ARG A 312 -6.71 -4.31 12.98
CA ARG A 312 -5.85 -3.19 13.41
C ARG A 312 -6.55 -2.41 14.52
N GLU A 313 -5.89 -2.32 15.64
CA GLU A 313 -6.36 -1.58 16.81
C GLU A 313 -5.22 -0.72 17.35
N ASP A 314 -5.56 0.50 17.75
CA ASP A 314 -4.66 1.43 18.40
C ASP A 314 -5.12 1.66 19.83
N VAL A 315 -4.30 1.30 20.80
CA VAL A 315 -4.64 1.40 22.23
C VAL A 315 -3.65 2.30 22.95
N ALA A 316 -4.17 3.30 23.65
CA ALA A 316 -3.37 4.16 24.50
C ALA A 316 -3.06 3.46 25.83
N LEU A 317 -1.80 3.46 26.23
CA LEU A 317 -1.31 2.86 27.48
C LEU A 317 -0.88 3.94 28.44
N SER A 318 -1.47 3.94 29.63
CA SER A 318 -1.00 4.77 30.74
C SER A 318 0.28 4.21 31.36
N ALA A 319 1.19 5.09 31.70
CA ALA A 319 2.43 4.78 32.44
C ALA A 319 2.20 4.44 33.91
N MET A 320 0.96 4.61 34.43
CA MET A 320 0.60 4.27 35.81
C MET A 320 0.30 2.79 35.96
#